data_e701a5b489dd8469ff5b10b46aa4f1f6
#
_entry.id   e701a5b489dd8469ff5b10b46aa4f1f6
#
_cell.length_a   1.000
_cell.length_b   1.000
_cell.length_c   1.000
_cell.angle_alpha   90.00
_cell.angle_beta   90.00
_cell.angle_gamma   90.00
#
_symmetry.space_group_name_H-M   'P 1'
#
loop_
_entity.id
_entity.type
_entity.pdbx_description
1 polymer ?
#
loop_
_entity_poly.entity_id
_entity_poly.type
_entity_poly.pdbx_seq_one_letter_code
_entity_poly.pdbx_strand_id
1 'polypeptide(L)'
;GYQDNFWSILPVERLENPEYIPLPGDAVDPSFKIAEEKAIKAIQKHSMQINGSERNPQMDEAFMLLGKSRYYDMRFVRALEAFNYILAYYPASNNIAQAKIWKAKTDLRLDNTKIAIEQLHKLLKEEKELDAQDYADASAMLAQGYITENRIDSALVYIEKAAFLTRKNEEKGRYY
;
A
#
# COMPACT_ATOMS: atom_id res chain seq x y z
N GLY A 1 -18.53 1.11 1.13
CA GLY A 1 -17.97 2.40 1.38
C GLY A 1 -17.14 2.95 0.23
N TYR A 2 -15.83 3.02 0.40
CA TYR A 2 -14.93 3.61 -0.61
C TYR A 2 -14.99 2.93 -1.98
N GLN A 3 -15.19 1.62 -2.02
CA GLN A 3 -15.32 0.86 -3.27
C GLN A 3 -16.63 1.12 -4.01
N ASP A 4 -17.69 1.51 -3.31
CA ASP A 4 -18.98 1.79 -3.95
C ASP A 4 -18.95 3.07 -4.79
N ASN A 5 -18.00 3.97 -4.51
CA ASN A 5 -17.77 5.20 -5.26
C ASN A 5 -16.68 5.06 -6.34
N PHE A 6 -16.24 3.83 -6.61
CA PHE A 6 -15.14 3.54 -7.54
C PHE A 6 -15.32 4.23 -8.90
N TRP A 7 -16.49 4.17 -9.49
CA TRP A 7 -16.75 4.74 -10.81
C TRP A 7 -16.78 6.27 -10.86
N SER A 8 -17.10 6.92 -9.75
CA SER A 8 -17.01 8.38 -9.66
C SER A 8 -15.57 8.86 -9.45
N ILE A 9 -14.72 8.01 -8.89
CA ILE A 9 -13.32 8.31 -8.63
C ILE A 9 -12.43 7.90 -9.81
N LEU A 10 -12.81 6.87 -10.58
CA LEU A 10 -12.02 6.26 -11.63
C LEU A 10 -11.50 7.23 -12.71
N PRO A 11 -12.27 8.22 -13.20
CA PRO A 11 -11.77 9.16 -14.22
C PRO A 11 -10.62 10.02 -13.72
N VAL A 12 -10.47 10.11 -12.41
CA VAL A 12 -9.58 11.03 -11.73
C VAL A 12 -8.36 10.31 -11.17
N GLU A 13 -8.55 9.12 -10.61
CA GLU A 13 -7.50 8.33 -9.98
C GLU A 13 -7.06 7.19 -10.89
N ARG A 14 -6.25 7.48 -11.86
CA ARG A 14 -5.64 6.40 -12.66
C ARG A 14 -4.57 5.63 -11.92
N LEU A 15 -3.78 6.26 -11.17
CA LEU A 15 -2.81 5.78 -10.21
C LEU A 15 -2.95 6.78 -9.09
N GLU A 16 -3.24 6.73 -8.01
CA GLU A 16 -3.40 7.70 -6.94
C GLU A 16 -2.85 9.09 -7.27
N ASN A 17 -3.60 9.84 -8.06
CA ASN A 17 -3.20 11.21 -8.39
C ASN A 17 -3.26 12.08 -7.13
N PRO A 18 -2.13 12.64 -6.65
CA PRO A 18 -2.08 13.46 -5.45
C PRO A 18 -3.04 14.67 -5.46
N GLU A 19 -3.33 15.21 -6.65
CA GLU A 19 -4.21 16.38 -6.80
C GLU A 19 -5.66 16.09 -6.38
N TYR A 20 -6.06 14.83 -6.37
CA TYR A 20 -7.44 14.44 -6.08
C TYR A 20 -7.60 13.72 -4.75
N ILE A 21 -6.54 13.61 -3.97
CA ILE A 21 -6.65 13.11 -2.61
C ILE A 21 -7.02 14.29 -1.73
N PRO A 22 -8.07 14.18 -0.91
CA PRO A 22 -8.49 15.24 -0.02
C PRO A 22 -7.31 15.78 0.78
N LEU A 23 -7.22 17.08 0.97
CA LEU A 23 -6.20 17.68 1.81
C LEU A 23 -6.47 17.35 3.29
N PRO A 24 -5.43 17.37 4.15
CA PRO A 24 -5.65 17.25 5.59
C PRO A 24 -6.65 18.29 6.08
N GLY A 25 -7.79 17.84 6.62
CA GLY A 25 -8.89 18.69 7.05
C GLY A 25 -10.14 18.60 6.18
N ASP A 26 -10.06 18.03 4.98
CA ASP A 26 -11.25 17.71 4.20
C ASP A 26 -11.98 16.50 4.79
N ALA A 27 -13.24 16.32 4.37
CA ALA A 27 -14.07 15.23 4.86
C ALA A 27 -13.50 13.88 4.40
N VAL A 28 -12.79 13.19 5.29
CA VAL A 28 -12.32 11.81 5.09
C VAL A 28 -13.47 10.86 5.46
N ASP A 29 -13.61 9.77 4.72
CA ASP A 29 -14.61 8.75 5.00
C ASP A 29 -14.44 8.22 6.44
N PRO A 30 -15.45 8.38 7.32
CA PRO A 30 -15.36 7.97 8.72
C PRO A 30 -15.11 6.45 8.90
N SER A 31 -15.31 5.64 7.87
CA SER A 31 -15.02 4.21 7.89
C SER A 31 -13.54 3.90 8.11
N PHE A 32 -12.62 4.78 7.68
CA PHE A 32 -11.19 4.59 7.94
C PHE A 32 -10.84 4.74 9.42
N LYS A 33 -11.46 5.69 10.10
CA LYS A 33 -11.31 5.83 11.56
C LYS A 33 -11.87 4.62 12.31
N ILE A 34 -13.02 4.13 11.89
CA ILE A 34 -13.61 2.91 12.48
C ILE A 34 -12.70 1.69 12.24
N ALA A 35 -12.13 1.57 11.05
CA ALA A 35 -11.20 0.49 10.73
C ALA A 35 -9.93 0.57 11.59
N GLU A 36 -9.37 1.76 11.78
CA GLU A 36 -8.23 1.98 12.68
C GLU A 36 -8.56 1.58 14.13
N GLU A 37 -9.68 2.04 14.66
CA GLU A 37 -10.10 1.70 16.03
C GLU A 37 -10.26 0.17 16.22
N LYS A 38 -10.81 -0.52 15.22
CA LYS A 38 -10.91 -2.00 15.25
C LYS A 38 -9.55 -2.66 15.20
N ALA A 39 -8.64 -2.19 14.35
CA ALA A 39 -7.28 -2.71 14.27
C ALA A 39 -6.52 -2.51 15.59
N ILE A 40 -6.60 -1.32 16.19
CA ILE A 40 -5.99 -1.02 17.49
C ILE A 40 -6.56 -1.93 18.57
N LYS A 41 -7.88 -2.11 18.63
CA LYS A 41 -8.52 -3.01 19.60
C LYS A 41 -8.07 -4.47 19.41
N ALA A 42 -7.91 -4.92 18.15
CA ALA A 42 -7.41 -6.27 17.87
C ALA A 42 -5.97 -6.42 18.38
N ILE A 43 -5.09 -5.47 18.10
CA ILE A 43 -3.71 -5.47 18.56
C ILE A 43 -3.65 -5.47 20.09
N GLN A 44 -4.41 -4.62 20.77
CA GLN A 44 -4.40 -4.52 22.24
C GLN A 44 -4.96 -5.74 22.95
N LYS A 45 -6.01 -6.37 22.39
CA LYS A 45 -6.73 -7.47 23.06
C LYS A 45 -6.17 -8.84 22.72
N HIS A 46 -5.58 -9.01 21.56
CA HIS A 46 -5.19 -10.32 21.04
C HIS A 46 -3.68 -10.47 20.86
N SER A 47 -2.88 -9.46 21.19
CA SER A 47 -1.42 -9.62 21.26
C SER A 47 -1.04 -10.65 22.31
N MET A 48 -0.22 -11.61 21.90
CA MET A 48 0.24 -12.73 22.71
C MET A 48 1.76 -12.68 22.83
N GLN A 49 2.26 -11.82 23.69
CA GLN A 49 3.70 -11.68 23.91
C GLN A 49 4.22 -12.80 24.83
N ILE A 50 4.97 -13.72 24.25
CA ILE A 50 5.62 -14.82 24.99
C ILE A 50 7.12 -14.74 24.76
N ASN A 51 7.89 -14.55 25.84
CA ASN A 51 9.35 -14.41 25.77
C ASN A 51 9.84 -13.33 24.78
N GLY A 52 9.14 -12.20 24.73
CA GLY A 52 9.49 -11.07 23.86
C GLY A 52 9.14 -11.26 22.37
N SER A 53 8.42 -12.32 22.04
CA SER A 53 7.94 -12.57 20.68
C SER A 53 6.43 -12.63 20.63
N GLU A 54 5.86 -11.99 19.61
CA GLU A 54 4.42 -12.10 19.32
C GLU A 54 4.09 -13.50 18.78
N ARG A 55 3.06 -14.12 19.35
CA ARG A 55 2.63 -15.48 18.99
C ARG A 55 1.29 -15.53 18.27
N ASN A 56 0.54 -14.44 18.26
CA ASN A 56 -0.70 -14.44 17.51
C ASN A 56 -0.39 -14.24 16.00
N PRO A 57 -0.73 -15.22 15.16
CA PRO A 57 -0.42 -15.19 13.74
C PRO A 57 -1.23 -14.15 12.95
N GLN A 58 -2.24 -13.50 13.56
CA GLN A 58 -3.08 -12.50 12.91
C GLN A 58 -2.64 -11.05 13.22
N MET A 59 -1.53 -10.87 13.94
CA MET A 59 -1.08 -9.53 14.30
C MET A 59 -0.56 -8.74 13.09
N ASP A 60 0.11 -9.40 12.17
CA ASP A 60 0.57 -8.78 10.92
C ASP A 60 -0.60 -8.26 10.09
N GLU A 61 -1.71 -9.00 10.00
CA GLU A 61 -2.96 -8.54 9.34
C GLU A 61 -3.57 -7.33 10.05
N ALA A 62 -3.56 -7.31 11.38
CA ALA A 62 -4.05 -6.18 12.16
C ALA A 62 -3.20 -4.93 11.93
N PHE A 63 -1.86 -5.06 11.86
CA PHE A 63 -0.96 -3.96 11.51
C PHE A 63 -1.09 -3.54 10.05
N MET A 64 -1.36 -4.46 9.11
CA MET A 64 -1.68 -4.12 7.72
C MET A 64 -2.95 -3.29 7.62
N LEU A 65 -4.01 -3.69 8.33
CA LEU A 65 -5.26 -2.93 8.37
C LEU A 65 -5.04 -1.55 9.00
N LEU A 66 -4.27 -1.47 10.08
CA LEU A 66 -3.91 -0.22 10.74
C LEU A 66 -3.17 0.72 9.78
N GLY A 67 -2.15 0.21 9.08
CA GLY A 67 -1.38 0.98 8.10
C GLY A 67 -2.24 1.50 6.95
N LYS A 68 -3.06 0.63 6.36
CA LYS A 68 -3.99 1.00 5.27
C LYS A 68 -5.03 2.04 5.71
N SER A 69 -5.62 1.88 6.90
CA SER A 69 -6.58 2.84 7.44
C SER A 69 -5.96 4.23 7.61
N ARG A 70 -4.75 4.29 8.16
CA ARG A 70 -3.99 5.54 8.34
C ARG A 70 -3.57 6.15 7.01
N TYR A 71 -3.22 5.34 6.02
CA TYR A 71 -2.88 5.78 4.68
C TYR A 71 -4.06 6.51 4.03
N TYR A 72 -5.24 5.88 4.02
CA TYR A 72 -6.44 6.48 3.45
C TYR A 72 -6.98 7.67 4.28
N ASP A 73 -6.63 7.74 5.55
CA ASP A 73 -6.87 8.90 6.42
C ASP A 73 -5.74 9.96 6.30
N MET A 74 -4.88 9.83 5.28
CA MET A 74 -3.77 10.73 4.93
C MET A 74 -2.73 10.95 6.04
N ARG A 75 -2.71 10.09 7.03
CA ARG A 75 -1.71 10.09 8.08
C ARG A 75 -0.51 9.23 7.70
N PHE A 76 0.18 9.64 6.63
CA PHE A 76 1.20 8.83 5.95
C PHE A 76 2.36 8.43 6.86
N VAL A 77 2.85 9.33 7.71
CA VAL A 77 3.92 9.01 8.67
C VAL A 77 3.48 7.91 9.63
N ARG A 78 2.24 7.98 10.13
CA ARG A 78 1.66 6.95 10.99
C ARG A 78 1.38 5.64 10.27
N ALA A 79 1.09 5.69 8.98
CA ALA A 79 0.97 4.51 8.14
C ALA A 79 2.31 3.81 7.97
N LEU A 80 3.40 4.55 7.70
CA LEU A 80 4.76 4.02 7.64
C LEU A 80 5.18 3.29 8.92
N GLU A 81 4.82 3.83 10.08
CA GLU A 81 5.12 3.18 11.38
C GLU A 81 4.52 1.76 11.42
N ALA A 82 3.26 1.59 10.98
CA ALA A 82 2.59 0.30 10.97
C ALA A 82 3.23 -0.68 9.96
N PHE A 83 3.56 -0.24 8.75
CA PHE A 83 4.20 -1.09 7.76
C PHE A 83 5.63 -1.46 8.17
N ASN A 84 6.41 -0.52 8.69
CA ASN A 84 7.74 -0.80 9.21
C ASN A 84 7.71 -1.78 10.40
N TYR A 85 6.67 -1.73 11.24
CA TYR A 85 6.49 -2.68 12.32
C TYR A 85 6.36 -4.12 11.80
N ILE A 86 5.56 -4.34 10.74
CA ILE A 86 5.44 -5.64 10.09
C ILE A 86 6.81 -6.11 9.58
N LEU A 87 7.52 -5.25 8.86
CA LEU A 87 8.83 -5.59 8.28
C LEU A 87 9.88 -5.95 9.33
N ALA A 88 9.82 -5.33 10.50
CA ALA A 88 10.78 -5.54 11.59
C ALA A 88 10.45 -6.79 12.44
N TYR A 89 9.17 -7.01 12.72
CA TYR A 89 8.75 -8.00 13.73
C TYR A 89 8.11 -9.26 13.15
N TYR A 90 7.68 -9.22 11.87
CA TYR A 90 7.03 -10.36 11.20
C TYR A 90 7.72 -10.71 9.87
N PRO A 91 9.04 -10.95 9.84
CA PRO A 91 9.78 -11.16 8.58
C PRO A 91 9.35 -12.42 7.82
N ALA A 92 8.69 -13.37 8.49
CA ALA A 92 8.15 -14.59 7.88
C ALA A 92 6.64 -14.51 7.55
N SER A 93 6.04 -13.32 7.64
CA SER A 93 4.63 -13.11 7.32
C SER A 93 4.37 -13.26 5.82
N ASN A 94 3.24 -13.85 5.48
CA ASN A 94 2.74 -13.85 4.09
C ASN A 94 2.39 -12.45 3.58
N ASN A 95 2.26 -11.47 4.46
CA ASN A 95 1.98 -10.07 4.13
C ASN A 95 3.25 -9.23 3.88
N ILE A 96 4.45 -9.83 3.90
CA ILE A 96 5.71 -9.08 3.76
C ILE A 96 5.79 -8.33 2.42
N ALA A 97 5.43 -8.99 1.32
CA ALA A 97 5.45 -8.35 0.00
C ALA A 97 4.48 -7.16 -0.03
N GLN A 98 3.26 -7.36 0.42
CA GLN A 98 2.26 -6.30 0.54
C GLN A 98 2.72 -5.16 1.47
N ALA A 99 3.32 -5.47 2.62
CA ALA A 99 3.84 -4.44 3.53
C ALA A 99 4.93 -3.58 2.86
N LYS A 100 5.83 -4.20 2.07
CA LYS A 100 6.85 -3.47 1.28
C LYS A 100 6.21 -2.58 0.21
N ILE A 101 5.19 -3.09 -0.50
CA ILE A 101 4.46 -2.32 -1.52
C ILE A 101 3.75 -1.13 -0.90
N TRP A 102 2.99 -1.33 0.19
CA TRP A 102 2.28 -0.26 0.88
C TRP A 102 3.22 0.76 1.52
N LYS A 103 4.38 0.30 2.02
CA LYS A 103 5.43 1.20 2.48
C LYS A 103 5.93 2.09 1.34
N ALA A 104 6.29 1.52 0.20
CA ALA A 104 6.76 2.27 -0.96
C ALA A 104 5.68 3.23 -1.49
N LYS A 105 4.41 2.78 -1.53
CA LYS A 105 3.26 3.61 -1.87
C LYS A 105 3.14 4.82 -0.93
N THR A 106 3.36 4.60 0.36
CA THR A 106 3.34 5.67 1.36
C THR A 106 4.55 6.60 1.22
N ASP A 107 5.73 6.06 0.90
CA ASP A 107 6.92 6.86 0.62
C ASP A 107 6.71 7.78 -0.59
N LEU A 108 6.02 7.32 -1.66
CA LEU A 108 5.63 8.17 -2.80
C LEU A 108 4.76 9.36 -2.38
N ARG A 109 3.87 9.15 -1.40
CA ARG A 109 3.01 10.22 -0.86
C ARG A 109 3.76 11.25 0.00
N LEU A 110 4.92 10.86 0.51
CA LEU A 110 5.82 11.69 1.32
C LEU A 110 6.97 12.30 0.49
N ASP A 111 6.86 12.29 -0.84
CA ASP A 111 7.88 12.76 -1.78
C ASP A 111 9.22 12.01 -1.70
N ASN A 112 9.25 10.86 -1.06
CA ASN A 112 10.40 9.98 -0.98
C ASN A 112 10.54 9.09 -2.24
N THR A 113 10.30 9.67 -3.43
CA THR A 113 10.14 8.94 -4.70
C THR A 113 11.32 8.03 -5.03
N LYS A 114 12.54 8.51 -4.86
CA LYS A 114 13.76 7.71 -5.16
C LYS A 114 13.86 6.49 -4.26
N ILE A 115 13.57 6.65 -2.98
CA ILE A 115 13.58 5.55 -2.01
C ILE A 115 12.50 4.52 -2.36
N ALA A 116 11.31 4.97 -2.71
CA ALA A 116 10.22 4.09 -3.11
C ALA A 116 10.58 3.27 -4.37
N ILE A 117 11.13 3.92 -5.41
CA ILE A 117 11.58 3.24 -6.64
C ILE A 117 12.64 2.19 -6.33
N GLU A 118 13.64 2.51 -5.53
CA GLU A 118 14.71 1.58 -5.15
C GLU A 118 14.16 0.36 -4.39
N GLN A 119 13.28 0.59 -3.42
CA GLN A 119 12.66 -0.47 -2.63
C GLN A 119 11.79 -1.40 -3.50
N LEU A 120 11.01 -0.86 -4.42
CA LEU A 120 10.17 -1.64 -5.33
C LEU A 120 11.02 -2.45 -6.32
N HIS A 121 12.10 -1.88 -6.85
CA HIS A 121 13.03 -2.62 -7.69
C HIS A 121 13.69 -3.78 -6.94
N LYS A 122 14.10 -3.52 -5.70
CA LYS A 122 14.66 -4.55 -4.83
C LYS A 122 13.65 -5.69 -4.61
N LEU A 123 12.40 -5.34 -4.30
CA LEU A 123 11.32 -6.30 -4.13
C LEU A 123 11.15 -7.19 -5.36
N LEU A 124 11.00 -6.59 -6.55
CA LEU A 124 10.78 -7.33 -7.80
C LEU A 124 11.99 -8.19 -8.22
N LYS A 125 13.20 -7.85 -7.76
CA LYS A 125 14.43 -8.59 -8.07
C LYS A 125 14.69 -9.74 -7.11
N GLU A 126 14.47 -9.55 -5.84
CA GLU A 126 14.89 -10.46 -4.77
C GLU A 126 13.82 -11.51 -4.45
N GLU A 127 12.56 -11.19 -4.56
CA GLU A 127 11.48 -12.14 -4.28
C GLU A 127 11.10 -12.92 -5.54
N LYS A 128 11.62 -14.14 -5.62
CA LYS A 128 11.43 -15.04 -6.78
C LYS A 128 10.00 -15.58 -6.89
N GLU A 129 9.20 -15.52 -5.82
CA GLU A 129 7.86 -16.11 -5.72
C GLU A 129 6.81 -15.06 -5.35
N LEU A 130 6.92 -13.85 -5.91
CA LEU A 130 5.83 -12.88 -5.78
C LEU A 130 4.56 -13.42 -6.45
N ASP A 131 3.44 -13.34 -5.76
CA ASP A 131 2.14 -13.55 -6.41
C ASP A 131 1.96 -12.53 -7.57
N ALA A 132 1.23 -12.96 -8.60
CA ALA A 132 1.01 -12.12 -9.79
C ALA A 132 0.34 -10.78 -9.44
N GLN A 133 -0.53 -10.75 -8.43
CA GLN A 133 -1.15 -9.51 -7.96
C GLN A 133 -0.14 -8.60 -7.26
N ASP A 134 0.73 -9.14 -6.40
CA ASP A 134 1.77 -8.36 -5.73
C ASP A 134 2.76 -7.79 -6.75
N TYR A 135 3.09 -8.57 -7.77
CA TYR A 135 3.93 -8.08 -8.87
C TYR A 135 3.26 -6.95 -9.65
N ALA A 136 1.95 -7.06 -9.91
CA ALA A 136 1.16 -6.02 -10.57
C ALA A 136 1.10 -4.74 -9.71
N ASP A 137 0.82 -4.88 -8.42
CA ASP A 137 0.75 -3.76 -7.47
C ASP A 137 2.10 -3.03 -7.37
N ALA A 138 3.20 -3.78 -7.24
CA ALA A 138 4.55 -3.20 -7.20
C ALA A 138 4.90 -2.49 -8.52
N SER A 139 4.52 -3.09 -9.66
CA SER A 139 4.74 -2.48 -10.97
C SER A 139 3.94 -1.20 -11.15
N ALA A 140 2.68 -1.17 -10.70
CA ALA A 140 1.85 0.05 -10.75
C ALA A 140 2.47 1.17 -9.90
N MET A 141 3.00 0.86 -8.72
CA MET A 141 3.68 1.85 -7.87
C MET A 141 5.01 2.32 -8.48
N LEU A 142 5.75 1.45 -9.17
CA LEU A 142 6.93 1.87 -9.94
C LEU A 142 6.56 2.82 -11.07
N ALA A 143 5.49 2.53 -11.81
CA ALA A 143 5.00 3.43 -12.85
C ALA A 143 4.64 4.80 -12.26
N GLN A 144 3.96 4.84 -11.12
CA GLN A 144 3.65 6.08 -10.40
C GLN A 144 4.92 6.86 -10.03
N GLY A 145 5.91 6.18 -9.46
CA GLY A 145 7.19 6.81 -9.10
C GLY A 145 7.91 7.39 -10.31
N TYR A 146 7.91 6.67 -11.45
CA TYR A 146 8.52 7.17 -12.69
C TYR A 146 7.75 8.33 -13.32
N ILE A 147 6.41 8.36 -13.20
CA ILE A 147 5.61 9.51 -13.61
C ILE A 147 6.01 10.74 -12.79
N THR A 148 6.13 10.59 -11.47
CA THR A 148 6.56 11.67 -10.58
C THR A 148 7.96 12.21 -10.94
N GLU A 149 8.86 11.33 -11.39
CA GLU A 149 10.21 11.72 -11.88
C GLU A 149 10.22 12.18 -13.36
N ASN A 150 9.07 12.30 -14.01
CA ASN A 150 8.93 12.64 -15.43
C ASN A 150 9.66 11.66 -16.37
N ARG A 151 9.78 10.41 -16.01
CA ARG A 151 10.40 9.31 -16.78
C ARG A 151 9.33 8.44 -17.44
N ILE A 152 8.64 9.01 -18.42
CA ILE A 152 7.43 8.43 -19.01
C ILE A 152 7.70 7.08 -19.68
N ASP A 153 8.81 6.92 -20.41
CA ASP A 153 9.15 5.63 -21.05
C ASP A 153 9.29 4.50 -20.03
N SER A 154 9.93 4.78 -18.90
CA SER A 154 10.05 3.80 -17.81
C SER A 154 8.68 3.50 -17.17
N ALA A 155 7.84 4.51 -17.00
CA ALA A 155 6.51 4.35 -16.47
C ALA A 155 5.64 3.44 -17.35
N LEU A 156 5.67 3.64 -18.68
CA LEU A 156 4.91 2.82 -19.63
C LEU A 156 5.27 1.33 -19.53
N VAL A 157 6.56 1.00 -19.44
CA VAL A 157 6.99 -0.40 -19.27
C VAL A 157 6.38 -1.06 -18.04
N TYR A 158 6.30 -0.34 -16.92
CA TYR A 158 5.76 -0.91 -15.69
C TYR A 158 4.24 -0.91 -15.63
N ILE A 159 3.57 0.10 -16.24
CA ILE A 159 2.12 0.10 -16.29
C ILE A 159 1.58 -1.03 -17.18
N GLU A 160 2.25 -1.33 -18.29
CA GLU A 160 1.91 -2.47 -19.13
C GLU A 160 2.03 -3.80 -18.36
N LYS A 161 3.09 -3.98 -17.57
CA LYS A 161 3.26 -5.16 -16.73
C LYS A 161 2.13 -5.25 -15.68
N ALA A 162 1.80 -4.15 -15.03
CA ALA A 162 0.71 -4.10 -14.07
C ALA A 162 -0.63 -4.48 -14.72
N ALA A 163 -0.95 -3.89 -15.87
CA ALA A 163 -2.18 -4.17 -16.61
C ALA A 163 -2.29 -5.64 -17.06
N PHE A 164 -1.16 -6.24 -17.43
CA PHE A 164 -1.12 -7.64 -17.87
C PHE A 164 -1.32 -8.62 -16.71
N LEU A 165 -0.70 -8.35 -15.57
CA LEU A 165 -0.63 -9.29 -14.43
C LEU A 165 -1.77 -9.14 -13.43
N THR A 166 -2.39 -7.95 -13.33
CA THR A 166 -3.48 -7.76 -12.37
C THR A 166 -4.65 -8.67 -12.65
N ARG A 167 -5.17 -9.30 -11.59
CA ARG A 167 -6.35 -10.17 -11.64
C ARG A 167 -7.65 -9.39 -11.45
N LYS A 168 -7.56 -8.13 -11.03
CA LYS A 168 -8.70 -7.29 -10.74
C LYS A 168 -9.07 -6.43 -11.95
N ASN A 169 -10.22 -6.66 -12.53
CA ASN A 169 -10.70 -5.91 -13.70
C ASN A 169 -10.79 -4.40 -13.45
N GLU A 170 -11.10 -4.02 -12.24
CA GLU A 170 -11.19 -2.63 -11.80
C GLU A 170 -9.83 -1.92 -11.84
N GLU A 171 -8.78 -2.58 -11.32
CA GLU A 171 -7.41 -2.08 -11.40
C GLU A 171 -6.92 -2.05 -12.85
N LYS A 172 -7.25 -3.09 -13.63
CA LYS A 172 -6.92 -3.15 -15.05
C LYS A 172 -7.46 -1.95 -15.82
N GLY A 173 -8.72 -1.56 -15.54
CA GLY A 173 -9.33 -0.37 -16.15
C GLY A 173 -8.65 0.95 -15.75
N ARG A 174 -7.92 1.00 -14.64
CA ARG A 174 -7.12 2.17 -14.24
C ARG A 174 -5.79 2.28 -14.97
N TYR A 175 -5.26 1.15 -15.44
CA TYR A 175 -3.94 1.10 -16.09
C TYR A 175 -4.00 1.38 -17.60
N TYR A 176 -5.19 1.35 -18.19
CA TYR A 176 -5.46 1.75 -19.58
C TYR A 176 -5.90 3.21 -19.69
#